data_e8b5edf47588162918ed5e588a963235
#
_entry.id   e8b5edf47588162918ed5e588a963235
#
_cell.length_a   1.000
_cell.length_b   1.000
_cell.length_c   1.000
_cell.angle_alpha   90.00
_cell.angle_beta   90.00
_cell.angle_gamma   90.00
#
_symmetry.space_group_name_H-M   'P 1'
#
loop_
_entity.id
_entity.type
_entity.pdbx_description
1 polymer ?
#
loop_
_entity_poly.entity_id
_entity_poly.type
_entity_poly.pdbx_seq_one_letter_code
_entity_poly.pdbx_strand_id
1 'polypeptide(L)'
;MNVDKTETRKILRRLCEAHAPSGFEDEVRNILIDELRSFVDSLEVDALGNLIAYKEGVGKDCPKILLCSHMDEVSLIVQYIDSEGFIHPEINGWIDASSLPAHTVIIHGRNGMVEGVVGARSGHFKSLEEAKRVEIKDLWIDIGAESDVEVREMGVEVGDPITYKSGFTILKDDRVASKSLDDRVGCTALIQLMRMVSQNPIECSIYAVGSVQEEVGSRGIRTAAATINPDLALILDTVPAVDPSTETHETTSKIGFGPVIRMMDTIWSSMLGTITPRIVRGLLIEASEEENIKIQRDVMRTWTDATVHTVGKGIPSGSVLIPRRYAHSPTEICDLNDLMSTVRLVYRAISNIDKSFLSKIRFRIK
;
A
#
# COMPACT_ATOMS: atom_id res chain seq x y z
N MET A 1 21.83 -11.46 -6.54
CA MET A 1 20.63 -12.29 -6.80
C MET A 1 19.71 -11.56 -7.76
N ASN A 2 19.15 -12.25 -8.73
CA ASN A 2 18.39 -11.57 -9.78
C ASN A 2 16.87 -11.79 -9.53
N VAL A 3 16.14 -10.70 -9.31
CA VAL A 3 14.67 -10.71 -9.27
C VAL A 3 14.19 -10.75 -10.72
N ASP A 4 13.35 -11.73 -11.09
CA ASP A 4 12.82 -11.84 -12.45
C ASP A 4 11.81 -10.72 -12.72
N LYS A 5 12.21 -9.76 -13.56
CA LYS A 5 11.39 -8.59 -13.92
C LYS A 5 10.08 -8.98 -14.61
N THR A 6 10.11 -10.02 -15.46
CA THR A 6 8.93 -10.45 -16.20
C THR A 6 7.89 -11.05 -15.27
N GLU A 7 8.33 -11.87 -14.33
CA GLU A 7 7.47 -12.47 -13.32
C GLU A 7 6.95 -11.39 -12.34
N THR A 8 7.83 -10.51 -11.88
CA THR A 8 7.46 -9.37 -11.02
C THR A 8 6.34 -8.53 -11.65
N ARG A 9 6.47 -8.23 -12.94
CA ARG A 9 5.46 -7.47 -13.68
C ARG A 9 4.12 -8.21 -13.81
N LYS A 10 4.13 -9.54 -13.97
CA LYS A 10 2.90 -10.34 -14.03
C LYS A 10 2.17 -10.34 -12.69
N ILE A 11 2.91 -10.51 -11.59
CA ILE A 11 2.36 -10.47 -10.23
C ILE A 11 1.76 -9.10 -9.95
N LEU A 12 2.51 -8.02 -10.23
CA LEU A 12 2.05 -6.66 -10.04
C LEU A 12 0.78 -6.37 -10.84
N ARG A 13 0.72 -6.79 -12.11
CA ARG A 13 -0.48 -6.63 -12.93
C ARG A 13 -1.69 -7.32 -12.29
N ARG A 14 -1.54 -8.59 -11.87
CA ARG A 14 -2.61 -9.36 -11.24
C ARG A 14 -3.12 -8.66 -9.97
N LEU A 15 -2.22 -8.12 -9.15
CA LEU A 15 -2.56 -7.38 -7.95
C LEU A 15 -3.24 -6.04 -8.23
N CYS A 16 -2.76 -5.28 -9.24
CA CYS A 16 -3.36 -4.00 -9.60
C CYS A 16 -4.74 -4.14 -10.26
N GLU A 17 -4.98 -5.22 -11.00
CA GLU A 17 -6.27 -5.50 -11.63
C GLU A 17 -7.32 -6.00 -10.63
N ALA A 18 -6.89 -6.50 -9.46
CA ALA A 18 -7.75 -6.89 -8.36
C ALA A 18 -8.37 -5.70 -7.63
N HIS A 19 -9.53 -5.93 -6.99
CA HIS A 19 -10.26 -4.92 -6.25
C HIS A 19 -10.20 -5.23 -4.75
N ALA A 20 -9.69 -4.30 -3.97
CA ALA A 20 -9.56 -4.45 -2.53
C ALA A 20 -9.68 -3.11 -1.81
N PRO A 21 -10.86 -2.48 -1.84
CA PRO A 21 -11.10 -1.26 -1.08
C PRO A 21 -10.94 -1.52 0.43
N SER A 22 -10.52 -0.49 1.19
CA SER A 22 -10.33 -0.61 2.65
C SER A 22 -11.54 -1.23 3.33
N GLY A 23 -11.33 -2.36 4.00
CA GLY A 23 -12.37 -3.16 4.65
C GLY A 23 -12.93 -4.32 3.79
N PHE A 24 -12.47 -4.47 2.54
CA PHE A 24 -12.92 -5.49 1.59
C PHE A 24 -11.73 -6.08 0.81
N GLU A 25 -10.67 -6.47 1.51
CA GLU A 25 -9.37 -6.84 0.93
C GLU A 25 -9.29 -8.31 0.45
N ASP A 26 -10.39 -9.03 0.41
CA ASP A 26 -10.42 -10.48 0.19
C ASP A 26 -9.75 -10.90 -1.12
N GLU A 27 -9.96 -10.16 -2.21
CA GLU A 27 -9.43 -10.53 -3.52
C GLU A 27 -7.90 -10.48 -3.54
N VAL A 28 -7.31 -9.40 -3.04
CA VAL A 28 -5.85 -9.26 -2.94
C VAL A 28 -5.27 -10.24 -1.94
N ARG A 29 -5.92 -10.45 -0.80
CA ARG A 29 -5.51 -11.46 0.18
C ARG A 29 -5.42 -12.86 -0.43
N ASN A 30 -6.41 -13.25 -1.23
CA ASN A 30 -6.41 -14.54 -1.91
C ASN A 30 -5.25 -14.66 -2.90
N ILE A 31 -4.93 -13.58 -3.64
CA ILE A 31 -3.76 -13.57 -4.53
C ILE A 31 -2.47 -13.74 -3.72
N LEU A 32 -2.31 -13.03 -2.60
CA LEU A 32 -1.13 -13.18 -1.74
C LEU A 32 -1.01 -14.59 -1.17
N ILE A 33 -2.11 -15.22 -0.74
CA ILE A 33 -2.13 -16.60 -0.28
C ILE A 33 -1.62 -17.55 -1.37
N ASP A 34 -2.12 -17.40 -2.60
CA ASP A 34 -1.72 -18.24 -3.73
C ASP A 34 -0.22 -18.09 -4.05
N GLU A 35 0.27 -16.85 -4.06
CA GLU A 35 1.67 -16.53 -4.39
C GLU A 35 2.66 -16.93 -3.27
N LEU A 36 2.23 -16.92 -2.01
CA LEU A 36 3.11 -17.15 -0.86
C LEU A 36 3.15 -18.61 -0.38
N ARG A 37 2.07 -19.37 -0.56
CA ARG A 37 1.89 -20.71 0.07
C ARG A 37 3.05 -21.68 -0.15
N SER A 38 3.76 -21.59 -1.26
CA SER A 38 4.89 -22.49 -1.58
C SER A 38 6.23 -22.03 -0.98
N PHE A 39 6.29 -20.86 -0.37
CA PHE A 39 7.53 -20.24 0.10
C PHE A 39 7.57 -20.01 1.60
N VAL A 40 6.50 -20.34 2.31
CA VAL A 40 6.35 -20.10 3.75
C VAL A 40 5.98 -21.38 4.49
N ASP A 41 6.19 -21.40 5.79
CA ASP A 41 5.93 -22.57 6.61
C ASP A 41 4.50 -22.59 7.16
N SER A 42 3.88 -21.41 7.33
CA SER A 42 2.46 -21.30 7.66
C SER A 42 1.84 -20.01 7.12
N LEU A 43 0.52 -20.06 6.91
CA LEU A 43 -0.34 -18.94 6.54
C LEU A 43 -1.51 -18.89 7.52
N GLU A 44 -1.81 -17.70 8.01
CA GLU A 44 -2.92 -17.42 8.88
C GLU A 44 -3.62 -16.12 8.44
N VAL A 45 -4.94 -16.08 8.59
CA VAL A 45 -5.73 -14.85 8.44
C VAL A 45 -6.32 -14.52 9.81
N ASP A 46 -5.99 -13.35 10.34
CA ASP A 46 -6.49 -12.93 11.65
C ASP A 46 -7.96 -12.47 11.59
N ALA A 47 -8.53 -12.18 12.76
CA ALA A 47 -9.94 -11.79 12.87
C ALA A 47 -10.28 -10.47 12.15
N LEU A 48 -9.31 -9.59 11.90
CA LEU A 48 -9.51 -8.34 11.16
C LEU A 48 -9.32 -8.52 9.64
N GLY A 49 -8.70 -9.64 9.23
CA GLY A 49 -8.46 -9.97 7.84
C GLY A 49 -7.01 -9.80 7.38
N ASN A 50 -6.05 -9.49 8.27
CA ASN A 50 -4.64 -9.49 7.89
C ASN A 50 -4.19 -10.88 7.48
N LEU A 51 -3.41 -10.97 6.40
CA LEU A 51 -2.68 -12.20 6.07
C LEU A 51 -1.34 -12.19 6.81
N ILE A 52 -1.06 -13.25 7.55
CA ILE A 52 0.22 -13.46 8.26
C ILE A 52 0.88 -14.70 7.68
N ALA A 53 1.97 -14.52 6.96
CA ALA A 53 2.78 -15.59 6.40
C ALA A 53 4.07 -15.72 7.20
N TYR A 54 4.34 -16.90 7.74
CA TYR A 54 5.50 -17.18 8.58
C TYR A 54 6.54 -18.02 7.86
N LYS A 55 7.80 -17.62 7.98
CA LYS A 55 8.96 -18.40 7.55
C LYS A 55 9.98 -18.49 8.67
N GLU A 56 10.31 -19.71 9.09
CA GLU A 56 11.29 -19.96 10.14
C GLU A 56 12.70 -19.65 9.64
N GLY A 57 13.47 -18.94 10.48
CA GLY A 57 14.89 -18.71 10.24
C GLY A 57 15.74 -19.90 10.67
N VAL A 58 16.95 -20.00 10.10
CA VAL A 58 17.88 -21.10 10.45
C VAL A 58 18.68 -20.82 11.72
N GLY A 59 18.69 -19.60 12.22
CA GLY A 59 19.41 -19.19 13.42
C GLY A 59 18.63 -19.50 14.71
N LYS A 60 19.36 -19.82 15.80
CA LYS A 60 18.76 -20.01 17.12
C LYS A 60 18.68 -18.68 17.87
N ASP A 61 17.54 -18.43 18.53
CA ASP A 61 17.30 -17.21 19.32
C ASP A 61 17.52 -15.91 18.53
N CYS A 62 17.27 -15.92 17.22
CA CYS A 62 17.38 -14.75 16.37
C CYS A 62 16.14 -13.85 16.47
N PRO A 63 16.25 -12.57 16.06
CA PRO A 63 15.11 -11.65 16.05
C PRO A 63 13.95 -12.16 15.21
N LYS A 64 12.74 -11.80 15.61
CA LYS A 64 11.53 -11.91 14.80
C LYS A 64 11.37 -10.62 13.99
N ILE A 65 11.39 -10.75 12.69
CA ILE A 65 11.26 -9.60 11.77
C ILE A 65 9.85 -9.60 11.18
N LEU A 66 9.19 -8.48 11.28
CA LEU A 66 7.92 -8.23 10.58
C LEU A 66 8.22 -7.44 9.30
N LEU A 67 7.83 -7.98 8.16
CA LEU A 67 7.76 -7.28 6.87
C LEU A 67 6.28 -7.03 6.58
N CYS A 68 5.91 -5.79 6.25
CA CYS A 68 4.51 -5.45 5.99
C CYS A 68 4.36 -4.66 4.71
N SER A 69 3.26 -4.91 4.01
CA SER A 69 2.69 -4.10 2.94
C SER A 69 1.18 -4.17 3.07
N HIS A 70 0.47 -3.07 2.80
CA HIS A 70 -0.98 -3.09 2.92
C HIS A 70 -1.67 -3.62 1.66
N MET A 71 -2.81 -4.29 1.88
CA MET A 71 -3.61 -4.90 0.82
C MET A 71 -4.71 -3.99 0.30
N ASP A 72 -5.10 -2.99 1.08
CA ASP A 72 -6.20 -2.10 0.69
C ASP A 72 -5.79 -1.04 -0.33
N GLU A 73 -6.78 -0.42 -0.92
CA GLU A 73 -6.67 0.73 -1.81
C GLU A 73 -7.69 1.78 -1.42
N VAL A 74 -7.38 3.05 -1.65
CA VAL A 74 -8.36 4.15 -1.53
C VAL A 74 -9.53 3.90 -2.48
N SER A 75 -10.73 4.24 -2.03
CA SER A 75 -11.97 3.87 -2.72
C SER A 75 -13.08 4.86 -2.40
N LEU A 76 -14.24 4.63 -2.99
CA LEU A 76 -15.47 5.28 -2.59
C LEU A 76 -16.40 4.23 -1.97
N ILE A 77 -17.44 4.69 -1.28
CA ILE A 77 -18.51 3.87 -0.74
C ILE A 77 -19.86 4.49 -1.08
N VAL A 78 -20.87 3.68 -1.36
CA VAL A 78 -22.22 4.16 -1.59
C VAL A 78 -22.78 4.80 -0.32
N GLN A 79 -22.93 6.12 -0.30
CA GLN A 79 -23.48 6.84 0.83
C GLN A 79 -25.00 6.97 0.74
N TYR A 80 -25.51 7.24 -0.44
CA TYR A 80 -26.93 7.52 -0.68
C TYR A 80 -27.31 7.18 -2.13
N ILE A 81 -28.55 6.75 -2.35
CA ILE A 81 -29.15 6.51 -3.67
C ILE A 81 -30.38 7.40 -3.76
N ASP A 82 -30.43 8.30 -4.75
CA ASP A 82 -31.58 9.19 -4.91
C ASP A 82 -32.73 8.56 -5.72
N SER A 83 -33.89 9.19 -5.72
CA SER A 83 -35.09 8.69 -6.38
C SER A 83 -34.98 8.61 -7.89
N GLU A 84 -33.99 9.26 -8.50
CA GLU A 84 -33.73 9.29 -9.94
C GLU A 84 -32.68 8.26 -10.36
N GLY A 85 -32.18 7.45 -9.41
CA GLY A 85 -31.22 6.36 -9.66
C GLY A 85 -29.76 6.77 -9.66
N PHE A 86 -29.42 8.01 -9.28
CA PHE A 86 -28.03 8.41 -9.10
C PHE A 86 -27.50 7.99 -7.73
N ILE A 87 -26.25 7.54 -7.70
CA ILE A 87 -25.57 7.08 -6.51
C ILE A 87 -24.62 8.18 -6.03
N HIS A 88 -24.79 8.63 -4.78
CA HIS A 88 -23.94 9.63 -4.15
C HIS A 88 -22.86 8.92 -3.34
N PRO A 89 -21.57 9.07 -3.68
CA PRO A 89 -20.47 8.42 -3.02
C PRO A 89 -19.95 9.21 -1.82
N GLU A 90 -19.32 8.50 -0.88
CA GLU A 90 -18.44 9.06 0.15
C GLU A 90 -17.03 8.49 -0.04
N ILE A 91 -16.01 9.21 0.41
CA ILE A 91 -14.60 8.80 0.32
C ILE A 91 -14.28 7.76 1.40
N ASN A 92 -13.63 6.69 1.00
CA ASN A 92 -13.06 5.68 1.89
C ASN A 92 -11.53 5.67 1.72
N GLY A 93 -10.83 6.39 2.59
CA GLY A 93 -9.41 6.73 2.48
C GLY A 93 -9.21 8.22 2.20
N TRP A 94 -8.11 8.59 1.55
CA TRP A 94 -7.83 9.99 1.19
C TRP A 94 -7.73 10.18 -0.32
N ILE A 95 -8.73 10.81 -0.92
CA ILE A 95 -8.83 11.05 -2.37
C ILE A 95 -9.09 12.53 -2.62
N ASP A 96 -8.43 13.10 -3.61
CA ASP A 96 -8.82 14.42 -4.16
C ASP A 96 -10.03 14.23 -5.08
N ALA A 97 -11.19 14.73 -4.66
CA ALA A 97 -12.43 14.65 -5.43
C ALA A 97 -12.32 15.23 -6.85
N SER A 98 -11.39 16.15 -7.09
CA SER A 98 -11.17 16.74 -8.41
C SER A 98 -10.60 15.75 -9.44
N SER A 99 -10.00 14.64 -8.98
CA SER A 99 -9.48 13.59 -9.85
C SER A 99 -10.53 12.59 -10.33
N LEU A 100 -11.75 12.62 -9.76
CA LEU A 100 -12.78 11.61 -9.98
C LEU A 100 -13.67 11.80 -11.22
N PRO A 101 -14.06 13.03 -11.60
CA PRO A 101 -15.02 13.24 -12.70
C PRO A 101 -14.66 12.55 -14.01
N ALA A 102 -15.66 11.96 -14.67
CA ALA A 102 -15.55 11.25 -15.93
C ALA A 102 -14.79 9.91 -15.91
N HIS A 103 -14.34 9.44 -14.73
CA HIS A 103 -13.78 8.10 -14.61
C HIS A 103 -14.88 7.04 -14.52
N THR A 104 -14.59 5.88 -15.11
CA THR A 104 -15.39 4.67 -14.92
C THR A 104 -15.01 4.02 -13.59
N VAL A 105 -16.00 3.57 -12.85
CA VAL A 105 -15.88 2.90 -11.56
C VAL A 105 -16.63 1.56 -11.57
N ILE A 106 -16.33 0.72 -10.60
CA ILE A 106 -17.00 -0.55 -10.37
C ILE A 106 -17.57 -0.52 -8.95
N ILE A 107 -18.87 -0.74 -8.84
CA ILE A 107 -19.58 -0.89 -7.58
C ILE A 107 -19.68 -2.39 -7.30
N HIS A 108 -19.27 -2.82 -6.11
CA HIS A 108 -19.27 -4.22 -5.70
C HIS A 108 -20.55 -4.53 -4.95
N GLY A 109 -21.64 -4.72 -5.68
CA GLY A 109 -22.96 -5.03 -5.14
C GLY A 109 -23.17 -6.53 -4.88
N ARG A 110 -24.26 -6.87 -4.18
CA ARG A 110 -24.59 -8.26 -3.80
C ARG A 110 -24.79 -9.23 -4.97
N ASN A 111 -25.20 -8.71 -6.14
CA ASN A 111 -25.43 -9.53 -7.34
C ASN A 111 -24.21 -9.60 -8.26
N GLY A 112 -23.08 -8.96 -7.88
CA GLY A 112 -21.87 -8.86 -8.65
C GLY A 112 -21.44 -7.42 -8.89
N MET A 113 -20.51 -7.22 -9.82
CA MET A 113 -19.94 -5.93 -10.13
C MET A 113 -20.86 -5.14 -11.08
N VAL A 114 -21.13 -3.89 -10.74
CA VAL A 114 -21.90 -2.95 -11.58
C VAL A 114 -20.97 -1.81 -11.99
N GLU A 115 -20.89 -1.56 -13.31
CA GLU A 115 -20.08 -0.46 -13.83
C GLU A 115 -20.88 0.85 -13.81
N GLY A 116 -20.19 1.95 -13.49
CA GLY A 116 -20.77 3.29 -13.50
C GLY A 116 -19.75 4.34 -13.93
N VAL A 117 -20.24 5.54 -14.16
CA VAL A 117 -19.42 6.70 -14.51
C VAL A 117 -19.58 7.78 -13.46
N VAL A 118 -18.47 8.34 -12.97
CA VAL A 118 -18.51 9.47 -12.04
C VAL A 118 -18.93 10.72 -12.79
N GLY A 119 -20.13 11.20 -12.50
CA GLY A 119 -20.70 12.44 -13.01
C GLY A 119 -20.30 13.65 -12.17
N ALA A 120 -20.24 14.80 -12.81
CA ALA A 120 -20.10 16.09 -12.17
C ALA A 120 -20.91 17.13 -12.96
N ARG A 121 -21.30 18.21 -12.31
CA ARG A 121 -22.02 19.31 -12.99
C ARG A 121 -21.26 19.76 -14.21
N SER A 122 -21.94 19.77 -15.36
CA SER A 122 -21.33 20.17 -16.64
C SER A 122 -20.76 21.59 -16.59
N GLY A 123 -19.59 21.80 -17.23
CA GLY A 123 -18.96 23.11 -17.34
C GLY A 123 -19.84 24.16 -18.00
N HIS A 124 -20.81 23.74 -18.83
CA HIS A 124 -21.80 24.64 -19.44
C HIS A 124 -22.74 25.34 -18.44
N PHE A 125 -22.87 24.75 -17.23
CA PHE A 125 -23.75 25.24 -16.17
C PHE A 125 -22.96 25.77 -14.95
N LYS A 126 -21.63 25.77 -15.00
CA LYS A 126 -20.77 26.28 -13.91
C LYS A 126 -20.39 27.74 -14.15
N SER A 127 -20.41 28.56 -13.11
CA SER A 127 -19.67 29.82 -13.07
C SER A 127 -18.16 29.57 -13.06
N LEU A 128 -17.37 30.60 -13.37
CA LEU A 128 -15.88 30.49 -13.30
C LEU A 128 -15.37 30.20 -11.89
N GLU A 129 -16.11 30.55 -10.84
CA GLU A 129 -15.75 30.28 -9.45
C GLU A 129 -16.08 28.83 -9.06
N GLU A 130 -17.25 28.32 -9.46
CA GLU A 130 -17.66 26.93 -9.21
C GLU A 130 -16.79 25.91 -9.98
N ALA A 131 -16.15 26.33 -11.07
CA ALA A 131 -15.24 25.46 -11.82
C ALA A 131 -13.91 25.18 -11.10
N LYS A 132 -13.58 25.94 -10.05
CA LYS A 132 -12.27 25.88 -9.39
C LYS A 132 -12.16 24.85 -8.27
N ARG A 133 -13.27 24.33 -7.75
CA ARG A 133 -13.26 23.38 -6.63
C ARG A 133 -14.36 22.33 -6.82
N VAL A 134 -13.95 21.07 -6.83
CA VAL A 134 -14.85 19.93 -6.85
C VAL A 134 -14.77 19.27 -5.46
N GLU A 135 -15.90 19.11 -4.79
CA GLU A 135 -16.04 18.39 -3.54
C GLU A 135 -16.79 17.08 -3.77
N ILE A 136 -16.62 16.08 -2.91
CA ILE A 136 -17.26 14.76 -3.08
C ILE A 136 -18.79 14.88 -3.15
N LYS A 137 -19.39 15.79 -2.40
CA LYS A 137 -20.84 16.07 -2.40
C LYS A 137 -21.39 16.59 -3.74
N ASP A 138 -20.50 17.08 -4.64
CA ASP A 138 -20.85 17.61 -5.96
C ASP A 138 -20.81 16.52 -7.04
N LEU A 139 -20.50 15.29 -6.65
CA LEU A 139 -20.33 14.14 -7.54
C LEU A 139 -21.46 13.13 -7.33
N TRP A 140 -21.76 12.40 -8.38
CA TRP A 140 -22.64 11.23 -8.37
C TRP A 140 -22.07 10.15 -9.28
N ILE A 141 -22.59 8.94 -9.16
CA ILE A 141 -22.26 7.85 -10.08
C ILE A 141 -23.53 7.48 -10.81
N ASP A 142 -23.42 7.48 -12.14
CA ASP A 142 -24.45 7.11 -13.06
C ASP A 142 -24.20 5.68 -13.55
N ILE A 143 -25.15 4.79 -13.29
CA ILE A 143 -25.14 3.38 -13.73
C ILE A 143 -26.21 3.11 -14.79
N GLY A 144 -26.91 4.16 -15.28
CA GLY A 144 -27.98 4.07 -16.26
C GLY A 144 -29.34 3.66 -15.69
N ALA A 145 -29.52 3.64 -14.37
CA ALA A 145 -30.79 3.38 -13.71
C ALA A 145 -31.67 4.63 -13.70
N GLU A 146 -32.99 4.46 -13.75
CA GLU A 146 -33.97 5.56 -13.76
C GLU A 146 -34.68 5.73 -12.40
N SER A 147 -34.36 4.90 -11.41
CA SER A 147 -34.92 4.97 -10.05
C SER A 147 -34.05 4.25 -9.03
N ASP A 148 -34.22 4.59 -7.74
CA ASP A 148 -33.60 3.87 -6.61
C ASP A 148 -34.02 2.40 -6.52
N VAL A 149 -35.24 2.09 -6.96
CA VAL A 149 -35.73 0.71 -7.03
C VAL A 149 -34.91 -0.10 -8.02
N GLU A 150 -34.67 0.44 -9.21
CA GLU A 150 -33.87 -0.23 -10.24
C GLU A 150 -32.41 -0.42 -9.80
N VAL A 151 -31.81 0.58 -9.15
CA VAL A 151 -30.46 0.45 -8.55
C VAL A 151 -30.39 -0.72 -7.57
N ARG A 152 -31.40 -0.86 -6.70
CA ARG A 152 -31.47 -1.98 -5.74
C ARG A 152 -31.74 -3.34 -6.42
N GLU A 153 -32.51 -3.37 -7.49
CA GLU A 153 -32.72 -4.58 -8.31
C GLU A 153 -31.42 -5.03 -8.98
N MET A 154 -30.54 -4.10 -9.39
CA MET A 154 -29.18 -4.38 -9.87
C MET A 154 -28.28 -4.91 -8.75
N GLY A 155 -28.68 -4.81 -7.50
CA GLY A 155 -27.98 -5.35 -6.34
C GLY A 155 -27.08 -4.37 -5.62
N VAL A 156 -27.20 -3.07 -5.90
CA VAL A 156 -26.43 -2.01 -5.26
C VAL A 156 -27.17 -1.48 -4.03
N GLU A 157 -26.47 -1.39 -2.91
CA GLU A 157 -26.99 -0.92 -1.62
C GLU A 157 -26.07 0.13 -1.00
N VAL A 158 -26.60 0.88 -0.03
CA VAL A 158 -25.80 1.79 0.80
C VAL A 158 -24.76 0.98 1.57
N GLY A 159 -23.50 1.41 1.51
CA GLY A 159 -22.36 0.72 2.12
C GLY A 159 -21.55 -0.14 1.16
N ASP A 160 -22.02 -0.35 -0.07
CA ASP A 160 -21.25 -1.08 -1.08
C ASP A 160 -19.99 -0.30 -1.49
N PRO A 161 -18.83 -0.96 -1.57
CA PRO A 161 -17.59 -0.29 -1.95
C PRO A 161 -17.52 -0.07 -3.46
N ILE A 162 -16.79 0.99 -3.84
CA ILE A 162 -16.64 1.43 -5.23
C ILE A 162 -15.16 1.63 -5.53
N THR A 163 -14.66 0.96 -6.55
CA THR A 163 -13.25 1.06 -6.96
C THR A 163 -13.11 1.62 -8.37
N TYR A 164 -11.92 2.10 -8.71
CA TYR A 164 -11.63 2.55 -10.08
C TYR A 164 -11.59 1.39 -11.06
N LYS A 165 -12.15 1.59 -12.25
CA LYS A 165 -11.92 0.74 -13.40
C LYS A 165 -10.72 1.27 -14.17
N SER A 166 -9.53 0.73 -13.92
CA SER A 166 -8.28 1.14 -14.57
C SER A 166 -7.53 -0.08 -15.09
N GLY A 167 -6.89 0.08 -16.22
CA GLY A 167 -6.04 -0.95 -16.81
C GLY A 167 -4.58 -0.83 -16.38
N PHE A 168 -3.82 -1.92 -16.53
CA PHE A 168 -2.38 -1.95 -16.31
C PHE A 168 -1.65 -1.65 -17.62
N THR A 169 -0.95 -0.51 -17.70
CA THR A 169 -0.25 -0.03 -18.88
C THR A 169 1.26 -0.01 -18.66
N ILE A 170 2.01 -0.50 -19.64
CA ILE A 170 3.47 -0.40 -19.64
C ILE A 170 3.85 0.86 -20.41
N LEU A 171 4.58 1.73 -19.75
CA LEU A 171 5.15 2.95 -20.32
C LEU A 171 6.63 2.76 -20.67
N LYS A 172 7.27 3.82 -21.16
CA LYS A 172 8.69 3.82 -21.48
C LYS A 172 9.58 3.50 -20.26
N ASP A 173 10.69 2.83 -20.47
CA ASP A 173 11.75 2.55 -19.49
C ASP A 173 11.27 1.75 -18.25
N ASP A 174 10.44 0.71 -18.50
CA ASP A 174 9.89 -0.18 -17.46
C ASP A 174 8.97 0.52 -16.43
N ARG A 175 8.49 1.70 -16.74
CA ARG A 175 7.45 2.34 -15.93
C ARG A 175 6.10 1.70 -16.20
N VAL A 176 5.31 1.62 -15.16
CA VAL A 176 3.95 1.08 -15.23
C VAL A 176 2.96 2.11 -14.73
N ALA A 177 1.79 2.12 -15.35
CA ALA A 177 0.67 2.95 -14.93
C ALA A 177 -0.53 2.05 -14.62
N SER A 178 -1.13 2.22 -13.46
CA SER A 178 -2.32 1.48 -13.01
C SER A 178 -2.97 2.18 -11.83
N LYS A 179 -4.18 1.76 -11.46
CA LYS A 179 -4.73 2.05 -10.14
C LYS A 179 -3.91 1.34 -9.07
N SER A 180 -4.00 1.81 -7.83
CA SER A 180 -3.62 1.06 -6.64
C SER A 180 -2.15 0.57 -6.63
N LEU A 181 -1.24 1.25 -7.34
CA LEU A 181 0.18 0.97 -7.16
C LEU A 181 0.57 1.16 -5.69
N ASP A 182 -0.14 1.99 -4.99
CA ASP A 182 -0.27 2.07 -3.55
C ASP A 182 -1.29 1.04 -3.04
N ASP A 183 -0.97 -0.06 -2.34
CA ASP A 183 0.43 -0.52 -2.15
C ASP A 183 0.63 -1.89 -2.81
N ARG A 184 0.11 -2.06 -4.04
CA ARG A 184 0.33 -3.32 -4.80
C ARG A 184 1.81 -3.53 -5.14
N VAL A 185 2.60 -2.43 -5.22
CA VAL A 185 4.06 -2.56 -5.43
C VAL A 185 4.74 -3.13 -4.20
N GLY A 186 4.34 -2.73 -2.98
CA GLY A 186 4.81 -3.32 -1.74
C GLY A 186 4.36 -4.77 -1.56
N CYS A 187 3.10 -5.09 -1.87
CA CYS A 187 2.61 -6.47 -1.92
C CYS A 187 3.45 -7.35 -2.86
N THR A 188 3.79 -6.83 -4.06
CA THR A 188 4.65 -7.52 -5.00
C THR A 188 6.06 -7.70 -4.44
N ALA A 189 6.61 -6.66 -3.80
CA ALA A 189 7.92 -6.74 -3.14
C ALA A 189 7.93 -7.78 -2.02
N LEU A 190 6.87 -7.85 -1.21
CA LEU A 190 6.70 -8.83 -0.14
C LEU A 190 6.73 -10.27 -0.68
N ILE A 191 6.00 -10.55 -1.77
CA ILE A 191 6.03 -11.85 -2.45
C ILE A 191 7.45 -12.20 -2.91
N GLN A 192 8.14 -11.27 -3.58
CA GLN A 192 9.50 -11.51 -4.08
C GLN A 192 10.51 -11.73 -2.93
N LEU A 193 10.37 -10.99 -1.83
CA LEU A 193 11.19 -11.19 -0.63
C LEU A 193 11.01 -12.58 -0.05
N MET A 194 9.79 -13.07 0.11
CA MET A 194 9.54 -14.39 0.66
C MET A 194 10.04 -15.50 -0.27
N ARG A 195 9.96 -15.32 -1.59
CA ARG A 195 10.60 -16.22 -2.56
C ARG A 195 12.12 -16.26 -2.38
N MET A 196 12.76 -15.09 -2.21
CA MET A 196 14.22 -15.02 -1.99
C MET A 196 14.63 -15.66 -0.66
N VAL A 197 13.90 -15.40 0.43
CA VAL A 197 14.14 -15.99 1.75
C VAL A 197 13.99 -17.51 1.71
N SER A 198 12.98 -18.02 0.99
CA SER A 198 12.79 -19.47 0.83
C SER A 198 13.93 -20.14 0.07
N GLN A 199 14.46 -19.50 -0.97
CA GLN A 199 15.57 -20.02 -1.78
C GLN A 199 16.92 -19.87 -1.08
N ASN A 200 17.09 -18.84 -0.27
CA ASN A 200 18.33 -18.51 0.43
C ASN A 200 17.98 -18.20 1.90
N PRO A 201 17.89 -19.23 2.74
CA PRO A 201 17.50 -19.09 4.16
C PRO A 201 18.41 -18.12 4.91
N ILE A 202 17.80 -17.33 5.78
CA ILE A 202 18.46 -16.35 6.66
C ILE A 202 18.32 -16.75 8.12
N GLU A 203 19.11 -16.13 9.02
CA GLU A 203 19.07 -16.46 10.44
C GLU A 203 17.76 -16.12 11.12
N CYS A 204 17.15 -14.98 10.75
CA CYS A 204 15.94 -14.48 11.38
C CYS A 204 14.66 -15.15 10.86
N SER A 205 13.70 -15.34 11.78
CA SER A 205 12.34 -15.71 11.39
C SER A 205 11.59 -14.50 10.85
N ILE A 206 10.88 -14.68 9.74
CA ILE A 206 10.15 -13.64 9.05
C ILE A 206 8.65 -13.85 9.19
N TYR A 207 7.96 -12.78 9.57
CA TYR A 207 6.52 -12.64 9.49
C TYR A 207 6.21 -11.64 8.38
N ALA A 208 5.77 -12.13 7.23
CA ALA A 208 5.32 -11.30 6.12
C ALA A 208 3.81 -11.05 6.30
N VAL A 209 3.44 -9.78 6.43
CA VAL A 209 2.07 -9.36 6.73
C VAL A 209 1.51 -8.58 5.55
N GLY A 210 0.40 -9.08 4.97
CA GLY A 210 -0.50 -8.28 4.17
C GLY A 210 -1.51 -7.62 5.11
N SER A 211 -1.34 -6.33 5.42
CA SER A 211 -2.23 -5.62 6.33
C SER A 211 -3.49 -5.14 5.66
N VAL A 212 -4.54 -4.93 6.45
CA VAL A 212 -5.82 -4.36 6.01
C VAL A 212 -6.01 -2.96 6.57
N GLN A 213 -6.81 -2.13 5.88
CA GLN A 213 -7.26 -0.82 6.38
C GLN A 213 -6.11 0.12 6.78
N GLU A 214 -5.04 0.14 5.98
CA GLU A 214 -3.96 1.13 6.14
C GLU A 214 -4.47 2.53 5.82
N GLU A 215 -5.12 2.70 4.67
CA GLU A 215 -5.60 3.95 4.08
C GLU A 215 -6.63 4.71 4.95
N VAL A 216 -7.18 4.01 5.93
CA VAL A 216 -8.14 4.56 6.90
C VAL A 216 -7.58 4.59 8.33
N GLY A 217 -6.25 4.52 8.48
CA GLY A 217 -5.55 4.76 9.75
C GLY A 217 -4.75 3.58 10.30
N SER A 218 -4.08 2.79 9.46
CA SER A 218 -3.16 1.70 9.83
C SER A 218 -3.75 0.75 10.87
N ARG A 219 -4.98 0.27 10.63
CA ARG A 219 -5.75 -0.49 11.63
C ARG A 219 -5.26 -1.93 11.73
N GLY A 220 -5.04 -2.59 10.59
CA GLY A 220 -4.68 -4.00 10.52
C GLY A 220 -3.34 -4.31 11.12
N ILE A 221 -2.31 -3.56 10.77
CA ILE A 221 -0.96 -3.82 11.25
C ILE A 221 -0.85 -3.82 12.79
N ARG A 222 -1.66 -3.02 13.47
CA ARG A 222 -1.64 -2.94 14.93
C ARG A 222 -2.06 -4.25 15.57
N THR A 223 -3.08 -4.92 15.03
CA THR A 223 -3.52 -6.23 15.53
C THR A 223 -2.52 -7.32 15.21
N ALA A 224 -2.01 -7.37 13.99
CA ALA A 224 -0.99 -8.33 13.57
C ALA A 224 0.29 -8.19 14.42
N ALA A 225 0.81 -6.96 14.57
CA ALA A 225 2.02 -6.72 15.35
C ALA A 225 1.85 -7.02 16.84
N ALA A 226 0.67 -6.77 17.42
CA ALA A 226 0.38 -7.13 18.82
C ALA A 226 0.42 -8.65 19.03
N THR A 227 -0.08 -9.41 18.06
CA THR A 227 -0.08 -10.89 18.09
C THR A 227 1.32 -11.47 17.86
N ILE A 228 2.03 -10.99 16.84
CA ILE A 228 3.36 -11.47 16.46
C ILE A 228 4.41 -11.06 17.49
N ASN A 229 4.28 -9.86 18.07
CA ASN A 229 5.25 -9.25 18.98
C ASN A 229 6.69 -9.29 18.40
N PRO A 230 6.93 -8.66 17.23
CA PRO A 230 8.21 -8.69 16.55
C PRO A 230 9.28 -7.87 17.29
N ASP A 231 10.55 -8.09 16.96
CA ASP A 231 11.69 -7.32 17.46
C ASP A 231 12.03 -6.13 16.56
N LEU A 232 11.64 -6.20 15.28
CA LEU A 232 11.83 -5.15 14.28
C LEU A 232 10.70 -5.24 13.25
N ALA A 233 10.26 -4.09 12.72
CA ALA A 233 9.36 -4.02 11.58
C ALA A 233 9.96 -3.19 10.44
N LEU A 234 9.89 -3.72 9.22
CA LEU A 234 10.19 -3.00 7.98
C LEU A 234 8.92 -2.97 7.12
N ILE A 235 8.50 -1.77 6.79
CA ILE A 235 7.30 -1.54 6.02
C ILE A 235 7.67 -1.25 4.57
N LEU A 236 7.03 -1.96 3.67
CA LEU A 236 7.09 -1.73 2.23
C LEU A 236 5.85 -0.95 1.87
N ASP A 237 6.03 0.16 1.19
CA ASP A 237 4.94 1.08 0.89
C ASP A 237 5.39 2.02 -0.24
N THR A 238 4.62 3.03 -0.55
CA THR A 238 4.92 4.01 -1.59
C THR A 238 5.21 5.40 -1.02
N VAL A 239 5.68 6.28 -1.88
CA VAL A 239 5.85 7.69 -1.57
C VAL A 239 5.57 8.57 -2.78
N PRO A 240 4.87 9.71 -2.62
CA PRO A 240 4.73 10.69 -3.69
C PRO A 240 6.09 11.14 -4.23
N ALA A 241 6.24 11.08 -5.54
CA ALA A 241 7.45 11.52 -6.23
C ALA A 241 7.23 12.87 -6.94
N VAL A 242 8.31 13.55 -7.21
CA VAL A 242 8.32 14.84 -7.93
C VAL A 242 7.60 14.70 -9.29
N ASP A 243 6.72 15.64 -9.56
CA ASP A 243 6.05 15.90 -10.84
C ASP A 243 6.11 17.39 -11.18
N PRO A 244 5.56 17.87 -12.35
CA PRO A 244 5.62 19.27 -12.72
C PRO A 244 4.92 20.27 -11.78
N SER A 245 4.03 19.79 -10.91
CA SER A 245 3.31 20.63 -9.93
C SER A 245 4.00 20.69 -8.57
N THR A 246 4.96 19.80 -8.31
CA THR A 246 5.61 19.63 -7.00
C THR A 246 6.57 20.76 -6.70
N GLU A 247 6.44 21.40 -5.54
CA GLU A 247 7.40 22.37 -5.04
C GLU A 247 8.59 21.65 -4.34
N THR A 248 9.78 22.24 -4.44
CA THR A 248 11.04 21.60 -3.97
C THR A 248 11.04 21.24 -2.49
N HIS A 249 10.25 21.92 -1.68
CA HIS A 249 10.15 21.66 -0.25
C HIS A 249 9.12 20.56 0.13
N GLU A 250 8.29 20.11 -0.81
CA GLU A 250 7.27 19.09 -0.56
C GLU A 250 7.87 17.69 -0.61
N THR A 251 8.62 17.37 -1.65
CA THR A 251 9.38 16.13 -1.78
C THR A 251 10.55 16.29 -2.74
N THR A 252 11.59 15.49 -2.56
CA THR A 252 12.71 15.36 -3.50
C THR A 252 12.79 13.97 -4.12
N SER A 253 11.87 13.07 -3.75
CA SER A 253 11.81 11.69 -4.23
C SER A 253 11.50 11.62 -5.72
N LYS A 254 12.20 10.77 -6.46
CA LYS A 254 12.07 10.65 -7.93
C LYS A 254 11.90 9.20 -8.35
N ILE A 255 11.01 8.98 -9.32
CA ILE A 255 10.85 7.68 -9.98
C ILE A 255 12.12 7.33 -10.78
N GLY A 256 12.60 6.09 -10.69
CA GLY A 256 13.79 5.60 -11.39
C GLY A 256 15.11 5.97 -10.69
N PHE A 257 15.06 6.43 -9.45
CA PHE A 257 16.25 6.81 -8.67
C PHE A 257 16.50 5.91 -7.45
N GLY A 258 15.82 4.75 -7.40
CA GLY A 258 15.94 3.78 -6.32
C GLY A 258 14.96 4.02 -5.18
N PRO A 259 14.90 3.07 -4.22
CA PRO A 259 14.01 3.13 -3.07
C PRO A 259 14.29 4.35 -2.17
N VAL A 260 13.24 4.78 -1.45
CA VAL A 260 13.32 5.87 -0.48
C VAL A 260 13.30 5.29 0.93
N ILE A 261 14.27 5.63 1.76
CA ILE A 261 14.25 5.34 3.18
C ILE A 261 13.57 6.52 3.89
N ARG A 262 12.42 6.27 4.50
CA ARG A 262 11.70 7.27 5.29
C ARG A 262 12.46 7.59 6.57
N MET A 263 12.86 8.86 6.75
CA MET A 263 13.54 9.30 7.96
C MET A 263 12.55 9.68 9.06
N MET A 264 11.46 10.31 8.66
CA MET A 264 10.35 10.68 9.55
C MET A 264 9.09 10.88 8.73
N ASP A 265 7.98 10.39 9.23
CA ASP A 265 6.64 10.79 8.85
C ASP A 265 5.84 11.17 10.10
N THR A 266 4.90 12.08 9.97
CA THR A 266 4.02 12.48 11.07
C THR A 266 2.84 13.31 10.60
N ILE A 267 1.69 13.09 11.23
CA ILE A 267 0.54 13.97 11.13
C ILE A 267 0.28 14.59 12.52
N TRP A 268 0.37 15.90 12.61
CA TRP A 268 0.28 16.65 13.85
C TRP A 268 -1.01 16.44 14.67
N SER A 269 -2.11 16.13 13.97
CA SER A 269 -3.43 15.92 14.57
C SER A 269 -3.72 14.48 14.95
N SER A 270 -2.80 13.55 14.70
CA SER A 270 -2.98 12.12 14.95
C SER A 270 -1.78 11.52 15.67
N MET A 271 -1.97 10.34 16.25
CA MET A 271 -0.87 9.53 16.81
C MET A 271 -0.18 8.68 15.73
N LEU A 272 -0.46 8.93 14.45
CA LEU A 272 0.14 8.25 13.32
C LEU A 272 1.47 8.92 12.96
N GLY A 273 2.37 8.12 12.43
CA GLY A 273 3.70 8.54 12.00
C GLY A 273 4.82 7.88 12.80
N THR A 274 6.03 8.01 12.29
CA THR A 274 7.23 7.34 12.81
C THR A 274 8.45 8.22 12.64
N ILE A 275 9.34 8.19 13.64
CA ILE A 275 10.71 8.65 13.49
C ILE A 275 11.59 7.41 13.41
N THR A 276 12.09 7.09 12.22
CA THR A 276 12.87 5.87 12.00
C THR A 276 14.10 5.85 12.91
N PRO A 277 14.26 4.86 13.80
CA PRO A 277 15.39 4.77 14.73
C PRO A 277 16.74 4.70 14.01
N ARG A 278 17.80 5.22 14.62
CA ARG A 278 19.15 5.21 14.04
C ARG A 278 19.63 3.81 13.66
N ILE A 279 19.28 2.79 14.46
CA ILE A 279 19.66 1.40 14.21
C ILE A 279 19.02 0.87 12.92
N VAL A 280 17.76 1.20 12.66
CA VAL A 280 17.05 0.81 11.43
C VAL A 280 17.61 1.57 10.22
N ARG A 281 17.86 2.87 10.38
CA ARG A 281 18.51 3.67 9.32
C ARG A 281 19.89 3.11 8.96
N GLY A 282 20.71 2.79 9.97
CA GLY A 282 22.05 2.23 9.77
C GLY A 282 21.99 0.91 9.01
N LEU A 283 21.12 0.01 9.42
CA LEU A 283 20.90 -1.28 8.77
C LEU A 283 20.56 -1.13 7.26
N LEU A 284 19.64 -0.24 6.92
CA LEU A 284 19.23 -0.01 5.53
C LEU A 284 20.31 0.70 4.69
N ILE A 285 21.03 1.65 5.28
CA ILE A 285 22.13 2.36 4.59
C ILE A 285 23.27 1.37 4.31
N GLU A 286 23.71 0.59 5.29
CA GLU A 286 24.75 -0.43 5.15
C GLU A 286 24.39 -1.45 4.06
N ALA A 287 23.16 -1.97 4.09
CA ALA A 287 22.66 -2.85 3.05
C ALA A 287 22.67 -2.22 1.65
N SER A 288 22.38 -0.93 1.54
CA SER A 288 22.41 -0.21 0.25
C SER A 288 23.83 -0.07 -0.31
N GLU A 289 24.81 0.15 0.56
CA GLU A 289 26.23 0.23 0.20
C GLU A 289 26.77 -1.12 -0.25
N GLU A 290 26.47 -2.20 0.48
CA GLU A 290 26.87 -3.57 0.14
C GLU A 290 26.30 -4.05 -1.21
N GLU A 291 25.06 -3.70 -1.52
CA GLU A 291 24.39 -4.06 -2.76
C GLU A 291 24.61 -3.05 -3.90
N ASN A 292 25.34 -1.96 -3.64
CA ASN A 292 25.52 -0.84 -4.55
C ASN A 292 24.18 -0.33 -5.12
N ILE A 293 23.18 -0.18 -4.21
CA ILE A 293 21.86 0.34 -4.54
C ILE A 293 21.81 1.82 -4.21
N LYS A 294 21.47 2.63 -5.21
CA LYS A 294 21.21 4.05 -4.99
C LYS A 294 19.91 4.20 -4.20
N ILE A 295 19.96 4.88 -3.07
CA ILE A 295 18.80 5.16 -2.23
C ILE A 295 18.50 6.66 -2.18
N GLN A 296 17.26 6.98 -1.88
CA GLN A 296 16.79 8.32 -1.58
C GLN A 296 16.39 8.41 -0.11
N ARG A 297 16.22 9.62 0.43
CA ARG A 297 15.80 9.85 1.81
C ARG A 297 14.78 10.96 1.84
N ASP A 298 13.73 10.81 2.64
CA ASP A 298 12.73 11.85 2.80
C ASP A 298 12.21 12.04 4.22
N VAL A 299 11.53 13.15 4.41
CA VAL A 299 10.73 13.51 5.59
C VAL A 299 9.43 14.08 5.07
N MET A 300 8.28 13.52 5.46
CA MET A 300 7.00 13.93 4.91
C MET A 300 5.89 13.96 5.97
N ARG A 301 4.85 14.77 5.71
CA ARG A 301 3.61 14.80 6.52
C ARG A 301 2.62 13.78 6.00
N THR A 302 2.83 12.54 6.36
CA THR A 302 1.98 11.40 6.01
C THR A 302 2.13 10.33 7.09
N TRP A 303 1.66 9.14 6.86
CA TRP A 303 1.93 7.95 7.67
C TRP A 303 2.13 6.74 6.77
N THR A 304 2.60 5.66 7.34
CA THR A 304 2.64 4.31 6.82
C THR A 304 2.34 3.35 7.97
N ASP A 305 2.26 2.08 7.71
CA ASP A 305 2.16 1.05 8.75
C ASP A 305 3.36 1.00 9.72
N ALA A 306 4.42 1.81 9.50
CA ALA A 306 5.52 1.99 10.47
C ALA A 306 5.07 2.62 11.80
N THR A 307 3.86 3.18 11.85
CA THR A 307 3.17 3.59 13.10
C THR A 307 3.06 2.45 14.12
N VAL A 308 3.31 1.22 13.71
CA VAL A 308 3.42 0.04 14.59
C VAL A 308 4.42 0.19 15.73
N HIS A 309 5.36 1.14 15.64
CA HIS A 309 6.37 1.40 16.69
C HIS A 309 5.77 1.66 18.09
N THR A 310 4.51 2.06 18.17
CA THR A 310 3.80 2.30 19.45
C THR A 310 3.08 1.07 19.99
N VAL A 311 3.10 -0.08 19.29
CA VAL A 311 2.39 -1.28 19.70
C VAL A 311 3.18 -2.06 20.75
N GLY A 312 2.48 -2.56 21.77
CA GLY A 312 3.02 -3.42 22.81
C GLY A 312 4.21 -2.83 23.58
N LYS A 313 5.35 -3.46 23.50
CA LYS A 313 6.60 -3.04 24.16
C LYS A 313 7.37 -1.94 23.41
N GLY A 314 6.81 -1.45 22.31
CA GLY A 314 7.51 -0.62 21.34
C GLY A 314 8.31 -1.47 20.34
N ILE A 315 8.08 -1.25 19.05
CA ILE A 315 8.71 -2.00 17.96
C ILE A 315 9.54 -1.03 17.12
N PRO A 316 10.88 -1.14 17.11
CA PRO A 316 11.70 -0.37 16.18
C PRO A 316 11.20 -0.62 14.76
N SER A 317 10.80 0.44 14.05
CA SER A 317 10.21 0.33 12.71
C SER A 317 10.79 1.36 11.76
N GLY A 318 10.72 1.06 10.47
CA GLY A 318 11.07 1.97 9.40
C GLY A 318 10.43 1.55 8.09
N SER A 319 10.24 2.51 7.18
CA SER A 319 9.65 2.28 5.87
C SER A 319 10.69 2.37 4.77
N VAL A 320 10.61 1.44 3.82
CA VAL A 320 11.34 1.43 2.55
C VAL A 320 10.31 1.60 1.46
N LEU A 321 10.32 2.74 0.80
CA LEU A 321 9.23 3.22 -0.03
C LEU A 321 9.60 3.21 -1.50
N ILE A 322 8.61 2.92 -2.35
CA ILE A 322 8.73 2.93 -3.80
C ILE A 322 8.14 4.24 -4.31
N PRO A 323 8.94 5.10 -5.02
CA PRO A 323 8.44 6.37 -5.52
C PRO A 323 7.32 6.18 -6.56
N ARG A 324 6.22 6.94 -6.41
CA ARG A 324 5.12 6.98 -7.36
C ARG A 324 4.64 8.40 -7.65
N ARG A 325 4.04 8.63 -8.80
CA ARG A 325 3.33 9.88 -9.16
C ARG A 325 1.84 9.68 -9.12
N TYR A 326 1.13 10.78 -8.98
CA TYR A 326 -0.33 10.84 -9.03
C TYR A 326 -0.97 10.00 -7.93
N ALA A 327 -0.42 10.16 -6.71
CA ALA A 327 -0.86 9.47 -5.51
C ALA A 327 -2.38 9.51 -5.33
N HIS A 328 -2.98 8.35 -4.97
CA HIS A 328 -4.41 8.21 -4.67
C HIS A 328 -5.34 8.64 -5.81
N SER A 329 -4.86 8.59 -7.06
CA SER A 329 -5.66 8.88 -8.23
C SER A 329 -6.07 7.60 -8.97
N PRO A 330 -7.04 7.68 -9.89
CA PRO A 330 -7.44 6.52 -10.68
C PRO A 330 -6.32 5.87 -11.50
N THR A 331 -5.20 6.56 -11.69
CA THR A 331 -4.02 6.04 -12.40
C THR A 331 -2.75 6.64 -11.81
N GLU A 332 -1.96 5.80 -11.19
CA GLU A 332 -0.65 6.11 -10.61
C GLU A 332 0.47 5.60 -11.52
N ILE A 333 1.71 6.07 -11.32
CA ILE A 333 2.89 5.63 -12.10
C ILE A 333 4.04 5.30 -11.16
N CYS A 334 4.68 4.13 -11.34
CA CYS A 334 5.92 3.77 -10.68
C CYS A 334 6.94 3.16 -11.68
N ASP A 335 8.16 2.89 -11.19
CA ASP A 335 9.24 2.25 -11.95
C ASP A 335 9.52 0.85 -11.38
N LEU A 336 9.47 -0.18 -12.22
CA LEU A 336 9.75 -1.57 -11.82
C LEU A 336 11.19 -1.76 -11.31
N ASN A 337 12.15 -0.94 -11.74
CA ASN A 337 13.52 -1.03 -11.25
C ASN A 337 13.63 -0.51 -9.81
N ASP A 338 12.82 0.48 -9.41
CA ASP A 338 12.76 0.92 -8.02
C ASP A 338 12.17 -0.19 -7.13
N LEU A 339 11.11 -0.87 -7.58
CA LEU A 339 10.54 -2.03 -6.88
C LEU A 339 11.58 -3.15 -6.71
N MET A 340 12.26 -3.53 -7.79
CA MET A 340 13.28 -4.59 -7.74
C MET A 340 14.46 -4.21 -6.84
N SER A 341 14.85 -2.95 -6.83
CA SER A 341 15.90 -2.43 -5.96
C SER A 341 15.45 -2.43 -4.49
N THR A 342 14.17 -2.15 -4.22
CA THR A 342 13.57 -2.28 -2.89
C THR A 342 13.65 -3.72 -2.37
N VAL A 343 13.29 -4.69 -3.19
CA VAL A 343 13.39 -6.13 -2.83
C VAL A 343 14.83 -6.49 -2.46
N ARG A 344 15.81 -6.13 -3.29
CA ARG A 344 17.23 -6.42 -3.03
C ARG A 344 17.73 -5.74 -1.76
N LEU A 345 17.38 -4.46 -1.56
CA LEU A 345 17.77 -3.69 -0.38
C LEU A 345 17.24 -4.33 0.91
N VAL A 346 15.95 -4.63 0.95
CA VAL A 346 15.32 -5.22 2.15
C VAL A 346 15.83 -6.63 2.40
N TYR A 347 15.99 -7.45 1.35
CA TYR A 347 16.56 -8.78 1.51
C TYR A 347 17.97 -8.72 2.11
N ARG A 348 18.86 -7.82 1.61
CA ARG A 348 20.20 -7.64 2.17
C ARG A 348 20.12 -7.16 3.63
N ALA A 349 19.29 -6.20 3.93
CA ALA A 349 19.11 -5.69 5.29
C ALA A 349 18.72 -6.80 6.28
N ILE A 350 17.69 -7.61 5.95
CA ILE A 350 17.27 -8.70 6.84
C ILE A 350 18.31 -9.84 6.92
N SER A 351 19.10 -10.06 5.88
CA SER A 351 20.19 -11.04 5.87
C SER A 351 21.37 -10.64 6.79
N ASN A 352 21.55 -9.35 7.05
CA ASN A 352 22.57 -8.82 7.95
C ASN A 352 22.14 -8.88 9.44
N ILE A 353 20.92 -9.34 9.72
CA ILE A 353 20.41 -9.44 11.08
C ILE A 353 20.73 -10.83 11.66
N ASP A 354 21.47 -10.85 12.74
CA ASP A 354 21.81 -12.03 13.51
C ASP A 354 21.37 -11.89 14.99
N LYS A 355 21.69 -12.87 15.80
CA LYS A 355 21.42 -12.86 17.23
C LYS A 355 22.02 -11.63 17.96
N SER A 356 23.16 -11.11 17.49
CA SER A 356 23.81 -9.96 18.11
C SER A 356 23.02 -8.66 17.93
N PHE A 357 22.19 -8.58 16.89
CA PHE A 357 21.35 -7.43 16.60
C PHE A 357 20.34 -7.13 17.73
N LEU A 358 19.85 -8.17 18.43
CA LEU A 358 18.97 -7.99 19.58
C LEU A 358 19.60 -7.14 20.69
N SER A 359 20.91 -7.28 20.90
CA SER A 359 21.64 -6.48 21.89
C SER A 359 21.76 -5.01 21.51
N LYS A 360 21.72 -4.71 20.21
CA LYS A 360 21.77 -3.33 19.66
C LYS A 360 20.41 -2.65 19.75
N ILE A 361 19.31 -3.43 19.66
CA ILE A 361 17.92 -2.90 19.75
C ILE A 361 17.51 -2.69 21.21
N ARG A 362 17.90 -3.61 22.10
CA ARG A 362 17.52 -3.57 23.50
C ARG A 362 18.52 -2.78 24.32
N PHE A 363 18.20 -1.52 24.65
CA PHE A 363 18.95 -0.77 25.64
C PHE A 363 18.85 -1.43 27.01
N ARG A 364 19.88 -2.20 27.43
CA ARG A 364 20.04 -2.57 28.84
C ARG A 364 20.84 -1.48 29.51
N ILE A 365 20.20 -0.74 30.40
CA ILE A 365 20.89 0.09 31.38
C ILE A 365 21.63 -0.91 32.29
N LYS A 366 22.97 -0.84 32.30
CA LYS A 366 23.81 -1.63 33.21
C LYS A 366 23.74 -1.06 34.61
#